data_e0610502da063e6e2938d49204b97b08
#
_entry.id   e0610502da063e6e2938d49204b97b08
#
_cell.length_a   1.000
_cell.length_b   1.000
_cell.length_c   1.000
_cell.angle_alpha   90.00
_cell.angle_beta   90.00
_cell.angle_gamma   90.00
#
_symmetry.space_group_name_H-M   'P 1'
#
loop_
_entity.id
_entity.type
_entity.pdbx_description
1 polymer ?
#
loop_
_entity_poly.entity_id
_entity_poly.type
_entity_poly.pdbx_seq_one_letter_code
_entity_poly.pdbx_strand_id
1 'polypeptide(L)'
;MGMSLVDRALTALARQLGEPTGFAGRIVGRLLNRTNRSIVVAAVAATECGPAAHVADIGFGGVGLEALLECDGTVVHGVEMSETMLAEARHRFSSDIARGRLHLQSGRMESLPLADSALDAIISTNTIYFVSDLATALRELARVLAPGGRLVLGVGDPDQMSTMPFTRTGFRLRPIDQLVSALRDAGFDPIDDRRVGDKPGAFHLLVCDRPV
;
A
#
# COMPACT_ATOMS: atom_id res chain seq x y z
N MET A 1 5.60 -26.76 23.86
CA MET A 1 6.91 -26.14 23.64
C MET A 1 6.69 -24.63 23.61
N GLY A 2 7.21 -23.89 24.59
CA GLY A 2 7.01 -22.43 24.66
C GLY A 2 7.80 -21.71 23.59
N MET A 3 7.19 -20.68 22.97
CA MET A 3 7.90 -19.77 22.05
C MET A 3 9.09 -19.13 22.78
N SER A 4 10.25 -19.04 22.08
CA SER A 4 11.43 -18.35 22.61
C SER A 4 11.15 -16.84 22.78
N LEU A 5 11.95 -16.13 23.58
CA LEU A 5 11.85 -14.67 23.70
C LEU A 5 12.09 -13.97 22.37
N VAL A 6 12.98 -14.52 21.53
CA VAL A 6 13.25 -14.01 20.18
C VAL A 6 12.02 -14.16 19.28
N ASP A 7 11.35 -15.32 19.31
CA ASP A 7 10.15 -15.56 18.51
C ASP A 7 9.01 -14.60 18.90
N ARG A 8 8.87 -14.33 20.20
CA ARG A 8 7.87 -13.37 20.73
C ARG A 8 8.16 -11.95 20.23
N ALA A 9 9.43 -11.54 20.26
CA ALA A 9 9.85 -10.22 19.76
C ALA A 9 9.62 -10.09 18.25
N LEU A 10 9.97 -11.11 17.46
CA LEU A 10 9.74 -11.13 16.01
C LEU A 10 8.24 -11.11 15.66
N THR A 11 7.42 -11.86 16.40
CA THR A 11 5.97 -11.85 16.21
C THR A 11 5.36 -10.49 16.58
N ALA A 12 5.83 -9.85 17.65
CA ALA A 12 5.40 -8.51 18.02
C ALA A 12 5.80 -7.47 16.96
N LEU A 13 7.02 -7.57 16.40
CA LEU A 13 7.47 -6.72 15.30
C LEU A 13 6.60 -6.94 14.05
N ALA A 14 6.39 -8.18 13.63
CA ALA A 14 5.55 -8.50 12.46
C ALA A 14 4.13 -7.93 12.60
N ARG A 15 3.54 -8.00 13.81
CA ARG A 15 2.24 -7.40 14.07
C ARG A 15 2.28 -5.88 13.95
N GLN A 16 3.32 -5.21 14.46
CA GLN A 16 3.47 -3.76 14.33
C GLN A 16 3.74 -3.32 12.89
N LEU A 17 4.28 -4.20 12.05
CA LEU A 17 4.47 -3.94 10.61
C LEU A 17 3.13 -4.01 9.84
N GLY A 18 2.22 -4.91 10.24
CA GLY A 18 0.91 -5.06 9.61
C GLY A 18 -0.17 -4.13 10.15
N GLU A 19 -0.14 -3.88 11.47
CA GLU A 19 -1.11 -3.02 12.15
C GLU A 19 -0.39 -2.24 13.25
N PRO A 20 0.23 -1.08 12.90
CA PRO A 20 0.94 -0.26 13.87
C PRO A 20 0.01 0.26 14.97
N THR A 21 0.34 0.00 16.24
CA THR A 21 -0.44 0.45 17.39
C THR A 21 0.41 1.17 18.42
N GLY A 22 -0.13 2.23 19.01
CA GLY A 22 0.49 2.98 20.10
C GLY A 22 1.85 3.61 19.75
N PHE A 23 2.69 3.85 20.78
CA PHE A 23 3.99 4.51 20.61
C PHE A 23 4.98 3.67 19.79
N ALA A 24 5.00 2.34 20.00
CA ALA A 24 5.84 1.44 19.22
C ALA A 24 5.49 1.44 17.73
N GLY A 25 4.19 1.47 17.39
CA GLY A 25 3.71 1.57 16.02
C GLY A 25 4.17 2.85 15.31
N ARG A 26 4.20 3.99 16.02
CA ARG A 26 4.72 5.25 15.47
C ARG A 26 6.21 5.17 15.12
N ILE A 27 7.02 4.53 15.97
CA ILE A 27 8.47 4.37 15.71
C ILE A 27 8.68 3.45 14.50
N VAL A 28 7.99 2.31 14.47
CA VAL A 28 8.06 1.34 13.37
C VAL A 28 7.60 2.00 12.07
N GLY A 29 6.49 2.73 12.07
CA GLY A 29 5.99 3.45 10.90
C GLY A 29 7.01 4.47 10.34
N ARG A 30 7.66 5.25 11.21
CA ARG A 30 8.70 6.20 10.77
C ARG A 30 9.93 5.52 10.18
N LEU A 31 10.36 4.39 10.73
CA LEU A 31 11.49 3.63 10.22
C LEU A 31 11.17 3.02 8.85
N LEU A 32 9.98 2.44 8.70
CA LEU A 32 9.49 1.89 7.43
C LEU A 32 9.36 2.98 6.36
N ASN A 33 8.87 4.15 6.71
CA ASN A 33 8.75 5.28 5.80
C ASN A 33 10.11 5.69 5.21
N ARG A 34 11.18 5.60 6.00
CA ARG A 34 12.54 5.89 5.54
C ARG A 34 13.06 4.84 4.57
N THR A 35 12.88 3.56 4.90
CA THR A 35 13.36 2.43 4.08
C THR A 35 12.56 2.26 2.80
N ASN A 36 11.27 2.57 2.84
CA ASN A 36 10.34 2.38 1.72
C ASN A 36 10.17 3.64 0.84
N ARG A 37 10.86 4.75 1.15
CA ARG A 37 10.66 6.02 0.42
C ARG A 37 10.85 5.86 -1.09
N SER A 38 11.87 5.13 -1.52
CA SER A 38 12.18 4.95 -2.95
C SER A 38 11.07 4.26 -3.72
N ILE A 39 10.52 3.17 -3.17
CA ILE A 39 9.41 2.45 -3.82
C ILE A 39 8.12 3.27 -3.80
N VAL A 40 7.85 4.01 -2.72
CA VAL A 40 6.66 4.85 -2.63
C VAL A 40 6.71 5.99 -3.64
N VAL A 41 7.85 6.69 -3.77
CA VAL A 41 8.04 7.75 -4.76
C VAL A 41 7.92 7.19 -6.19
N ALA A 42 8.51 6.01 -6.44
CA ALA A 42 8.38 5.35 -7.74
C ALA A 42 6.93 4.92 -8.03
N ALA A 43 6.19 4.47 -7.00
CA ALA A 43 4.77 4.14 -7.15
C ALA A 43 3.93 5.37 -7.50
N VAL A 44 4.14 6.49 -6.82
CA VAL A 44 3.46 7.75 -7.14
C VAL A 44 3.79 8.21 -8.56
N ALA A 45 5.05 8.19 -8.96
CA ALA A 45 5.45 8.54 -10.32
C ALA A 45 4.79 7.63 -11.39
N ALA A 46 4.63 6.34 -11.08
CA ALA A 46 4.03 5.37 -12.00
C ALA A 46 2.51 5.50 -12.15
N THR A 47 1.83 6.25 -11.28
CA THR A 47 0.41 6.55 -11.46
C THR A 47 0.15 7.41 -12.68
N GLU A 48 1.12 8.24 -13.06
CA GLU A 48 1.01 9.19 -14.18
C GLU A 48 -0.24 10.10 -14.07
N CYS A 49 -0.65 10.41 -12.81
CA CYS A 49 -1.86 11.19 -12.57
C CYS A 49 -1.75 12.60 -13.14
N GLY A 50 -2.78 12.99 -13.84
CA GLY A 50 -2.97 14.37 -14.27
C GLY A 50 -3.53 15.27 -13.15
N PRO A 51 -3.61 16.59 -13.40
CA PRO A 51 -4.26 17.50 -12.47
C PRO A 51 -5.75 17.15 -12.27
N ALA A 52 -6.23 17.39 -11.05
CA ALA A 52 -7.59 17.07 -10.61
C ALA A 52 -7.94 15.57 -10.54
N ALA A 53 -6.96 14.67 -10.65
CA ALA A 53 -7.19 13.23 -10.46
C ALA A 53 -7.53 12.88 -9.01
N HIS A 54 -8.44 11.94 -8.83
CA HIS A 54 -8.73 11.30 -7.54
C HIS A 54 -7.81 10.10 -7.36
N VAL A 55 -6.89 10.17 -6.41
CA VAL A 55 -5.86 9.14 -6.19
C VAL A 55 -5.91 8.61 -4.77
N ALA A 56 -5.78 7.31 -4.60
CA ALA A 56 -5.74 6.71 -3.26
C ALA A 56 -4.39 6.09 -2.90
N ASP A 57 -4.01 6.19 -1.60
CA ASP A 57 -2.98 5.37 -0.96
C ASP A 57 -3.68 4.38 0.01
N ILE A 58 -3.65 3.09 -0.34
CA ILE A 58 -4.32 2.03 0.42
C ILE A 58 -3.31 1.30 1.31
N GLY A 59 -3.52 1.39 2.63
CA GLY A 59 -2.54 0.93 3.63
C GLY A 59 -1.38 1.90 3.75
N PHE A 60 -1.68 3.18 3.88
CA PHE A 60 -0.68 4.23 3.81
C PHE A 60 0.26 4.28 5.03
N GLY A 61 1.55 4.55 4.77
CA GLY A 61 2.54 4.84 5.80
C GLY A 61 2.79 6.34 6.03
N GLY A 62 2.13 7.20 5.25
CA GLY A 62 2.26 8.66 5.30
C GLY A 62 3.19 9.30 4.26
N VAL A 63 4.19 8.58 3.74
CA VAL A 63 5.06 9.09 2.64
C VAL A 63 4.29 9.16 1.32
N GLY A 64 3.42 8.17 1.07
CA GLY A 64 2.59 8.16 -0.14
C GLY A 64 1.61 9.31 -0.18
N LEU A 65 0.92 9.58 0.95
CA LEU A 65 0.04 10.74 1.07
C LEU A 65 0.77 12.05 0.80
N GLU A 66 1.97 12.23 1.39
CA GLU A 66 2.80 13.41 1.18
C GLU A 66 3.15 13.59 -0.30
N ALA A 67 3.66 12.54 -0.95
CA ALA A 67 4.07 12.59 -2.34
C ALA A 67 2.89 12.80 -3.31
N LEU A 68 1.71 12.21 -3.02
CA LEU A 68 0.50 12.45 -3.81
C LEU A 68 -0.04 13.87 -3.66
N LEU A 69 0.08 14.47 -2.46
CA LEU A 69 -0.32 15.85 -2.21
C LEU A 69 0.61 16.88 -2.90
N GLU A 70 1.84 16.50 -3.23
CA GLU A 70 2.76 17.30 -4.04
C GLU A 70 2.36 17.35 -5.53
N CYS A 71 1.52 16.41 -6.00
CA CYS A 71 0.99 16.45 -7.36
C CYS A 71 -0.08 17.56 -7.49
N ASP A 72 0.03 18.39 -8.51
CA ASP A 72 -0.83 19.56 -8.70
C ASP A 72 -2.30 19.17 -8.88
N GLY A 73 -3.15 19.76 -8.03
CA GLY A 73 -4.60 19.67 -8.17
C GLY A 73 -5.21 18.30 -7.83
N THR A 74 -4.43 17.30 -7.42
CA THR A 74 -4.97 15.98 -7.05
C THR A 74 -5.83 16.06 -5.78
N VAL A 75 -6.87 15.21 -5.75
CA VAL A 75 -7.64 14.89 -4.54
C VAL A 75 -7.16 13.53 -4.04
N VAL A 76 -6.60 13.51 -2.83
CA VAL A 76 -5.98 12.31 -2.27
C VAL A 76 -6.92 11.62 -1.28
N HIS A 77 -7.05 10.31 -1.41
CA HIS A 77 -7.79 9.44 -0.49
C HIS A 77 -6.81 8.51 0.23
N GLY A 78 -6.79 8.55 1.56
CA GLY A 78 -6.01 7.61 2.37
C GLY A 78 -6.93 6.62 3.06
N VAL A 79 -6.73 5.33 2.83
CA VAL A 79 -7.46 4.27 3.54
C VAL A 79 -6.48 3.44 4.35
N GLU A 80 -6.75 3.31 5.64
CA GLU A 80 -5.87 2.61 6.59
C GLU A 80 -6.70 1.96 7.70
N MET A 81 -6.28 0.77 8.14
CA MET A 81 -6.97 0.05 9.22
C MET A 81 -6.48 0.44 10.61
N SER A 82 -5.27 0.97 10.74
CA SER A 82 -4.68 1.40 12.00
C SER A 82 -5.17 2.77 12.41
N GLU A 83 -5.98 2.84 13.47
CA GLU A 83 -6.43 4.12 14.05
C GLU A 83 -5.25 5.00 14.54
N THR A 84 -4.13 4.38 14.94
CA THR A 84 -2.91 5.11 15.31
C THR A 84 -2.33 5.87 14.11
N MET A 85 -2.25 5.22 12.94
CA MET A 85 -1.74 5.84 11.71
C MET A 85 -2.72 6.88 11.19
N LEU A 86 -4.01 6.61 11.24
CA LEU A 86 -5.05 7.59 10.88
C LEU A 86 -4.98 8.84 11.75
N ALA A 87 -4.83 8.69 13.07
CA ALA A 87 -4.72 9.84 13.99
C ALA A 87 -3.44 10.66 13.72
N GLU A 88 -2.31 10.00 13.44
CA GLU A 88 -1.06 10.69 13.08
C GLU A 88 -1.21 11.44 11.75
N ALA A 89 -1.81 10.81 10.74
CA ALA A 89 -2.07 11.44 9.44
C ALA A 89 -3.03 12.62 9.55
N ARG A 90 -4.13 12.49 10.31
CA ARG A 90 -5.07 13.62 10.56
C ARG A 90 -4.38 14.82 11.20
N HIS A 91 -3.46 14.56 12.13
CA HIS A 91 -2.70 15.65 12.76
C HIS A 91 -1.70 16.27 11.78
N ARG A 92 -0.92 15.44 11.07
CA ARG A 92 0.15 15.89 10.16
C ARG A 92 -0.39 16.68 8.97
N PHE A 93 -1.48 16.21 8.36
CA PHE A 93 -2.07 16.75 7.14
C PHE A 93 -3.35 17.56 7.37
N SER A 94 -3.53 18.11 8.58
CA SER A 94 -4.74 18.86 8.97
C SER A 94 -5.10 20.00 8.01
N SER A 95 -4.08 20.67 7.46
CA SER A 95 -4.26 21.74 6.47
C SER A 95 -4.82 21.24 5.13
N ASP A 96 -4.36 20.08 4.65
CA ASP A 96 -4.82 19.53 3.38
C ASP A 96 -6.22 18.94 3.51
N ILE A 97 -6.54 18.38 4.68
CA ILE A 97 -7.91 17.94 5.03
C ILE A 97 -8.85 19.14 5.06
N ALA A 98 -8.46 20.25 5.72
CA ALA A 98 -9.29 21.44 5.79
C ALA A 98 -9.53 22.09 4.42
N ARG A 99 -8.61 21.93 3.47
CA ARG A 99 -8.76 22.40 2.08
C ARG A 99 -9.53 21.43 1.19
N GLY A 100 -9.94 20.26 1.70
CA GLY A 100 -10.61 19.23 0.90
C GLY A 100 -9.69 18.48 -0.07
N ARG A 101 -8.37 18.61 0.09
CA ARG A 101 -7.38 17.92 -0.77
C ARG A 101 -7.05 16.51 -0.28
N LEU A 102 -7.32 16.21 0.99
CA LEU A 102 -7.07 14.89 1.59
C LEU A 102 -8.32 14.39 2.33
N HIS A 103 -8.73 13.17 2.01
CA HIS A 103 -9.80 12.45 2.68
C HIS A 103 -9.22 11.18 3.33
N LEU A 104 -9.34 11.05 4.66
CA LEU A 104 -8.83 9.90 5.41
C LEU A 104 -9.98 9.06 5.95
N GLN A 105 -9.95 7.77 5.66
CA GLN A 105 -10.99 6.81 6.06
C GLN A 105 -10.37 5.56 6.68
N SER A 106 -11.08 5.01 7.69
CA SER A 106 -10.75 3.69 8.22
C SER A 106 -11.32 2.61 7.31
N GLY A 107 -10.50 1.64 6.93
CA GLY A 107 -10.93 0.55 6.05
C GLY A 107 -9.86 -0.49 5.81
N ARG A 108 -10.28 -1.61 5.22
CA ARG A 108 -9.42 -2.72 4.80
C ARG A 108 -9.43 -2.83 3.28
N MET A 109 -8.36 -3.39 2.72
CA MET A 109 -8.27 -3.57 1.26
C MET A 109 -9.37 -4.49 0.71
N GLU A 110 -9.85 -5.44 1.51
CA GLU A 110 -10.95 -6.34 1.16
C GLU A 110 -12.35 -5.68 1.22
N SER A 111 -12.45 -4.44 1.78
CA SER A 111 -13.71 -3.68 1.88
C SER A 111 -13.38 -2.20 2.02
N LEU A 112 -13.29 -1.49 0.91
CA LEU A 112 -12.92 -0.08 0.85
C LEU A 112 -14.15 0.82 1.03
N PRO A 113 -14.07 1.85 1.90
CA PRO A 113 -15.17 2.79 2.12
C PRO A 113 -15.23 3.85 0.99
N LEU A 114 -15.13 3.40 -0.25
CA LEU A 114 -15.10 4.23 -1.45
C LEU A 114 -16.17 3.77 -2.43
N ALA A 115 -16.73 4.70 -3.19
CA ALA A 115 -17.72 4.38 -4.21
C ALA A 115 -17.09 3.66 -5.41
N ASP A 116 -17.93 2.98 -6.20
CA ASP A 116 -17.51 2.36 -7.47
C ASP A 116 -16.97 3.43 -8.42
N SER A 117 -15.86 3.10 -9.09
CA SER A 117 -15.26 3.96 -10.12
C SER A 117 -14.95 5.40 -9.64
N ALA A 118 -14.62 5.55 -8.34
CA ALA A 118 -14.37 6.86 -7.72
C ALA A 118 -12.93 7.35 -7.89
N LEU A 119 -12.01 6.50 -8.33
CA LEU A 119 -10.58 6.78 -8.35
C LEU A 119 -9.99 6.65 -9.77
N ASP A 120 -9.11 7.58 -10.13
CA ASP A 120 -8.31 7.53 -11.35
C ASP A 120 -7.05 6.68 -11.17
N ALA A 121 -6.48 6.65 -9.94
CA ALA A 121 -5.36 5.78 -9.62
C ALA A 121 -5.32 5.35 -8.16
N ILE A 122 -4.65 4.22 -7.93
CA ILE A 122 -4.37 3.68 -6.59
C ILE A 122 -2.90 3.33 -6.49
N ILE A 123 -2.26 3.71 -5.38
CA ILE A 123 -1.01 3.12 -4.92
C ILE A 123 -1.28 2.26 -3.68
N SER A 124 -0.56 1.15 -3.56
CA SER A 124 -0.47 0.39 -2.32
C SER A 124 0.90 -0.26 -2.24
N THR A 125 1.68 0.09 -1.23
CA THR A 125 3.06 -0.37 -1.11
C THR A 125 3.28 -1.14 0.18
N ASN A 126 3.85 -2.35 0.07
CA ASN A 126 4.15 -3.24 1.19
C ASN A 126 2.95 -3.63 2.08
N THR A 127 1.73 -3.54 1.57
CA THR A 127 0.48 -3.83 2.30
C THR A 127 -0.05 -5.24 1.98
N ILE A 128 0.14 -5.71 0.74
CA ILE A 128 -0.45 -6.94 0.22
C ILE A 128 -0.08 -8.21 1.02
N TYR A 129 1.00 -8.17 1.81
CA TYR A 129 1.43 -9.27 2.68
C TYR A 129 0.44 -9.58 3.80
N PHE A 130 -0.34 -8.58 4.22
CA PHE A 130 -1.27 -8.67 5.35
C PHE A 130 -2.70 -8.98 4.90
N VAL A 131 -2.93 -8.97 3.60
CA VAL A 131 -4.24 -9.30 3.00
C VAL A 131 -4.49 -10.80 3.08
N SER A 132 -5.59 -11.18 3.69
CA SER A 132 -5.97 -12.58 3.89
C SER A 132 -6.65 -13.19 2.67
N ASP A 133 -7.58 -12.47 2.07
CA ASP A 133 -8.28 -12.83 0.84
C ASP A 133 -7.84 -11.93 -0.30
N LEU A 134 -6.82 -12.40 -1.03
CA LEU A 134 -6.24 -11.64 -2.13
C LEU A 134 -7.25 -11.38 -3.25
N ALA A 135 -8.05 -12.39 -3.59
CA ALA A 135 -9.01 -12.26 -4.67
C ALA A 135 -10.10 -11.22 -4.37
N THR A 136 -10.60 -11.19 -3.14
CA THR A 136 -11.56 -10.17 -2.70
C THR A 136 -10.92 -8.78 -2.69
N ALA A 137 -9.70 -8.66 -2.18
CA ALA A 137 -8.99 -7.38 -2.14
C ALA A 137 -8.74 -6.80 -3.55
N LEU A 138 -8.26 -7.63 -4.50
CA LEU A 138 -8.00 -7.17 -5.86
C LEU A 138 -9.28 -6.80 -6.62
N ARG A 139 -10.38 -7.54 -6.41
CA ARG A 139 -11.69 -7.15 -6.96
C ARG A 139 -12.20 -5.84 -6.38
N GLU A 140 -11.93 -5.59 -5.11
CA GLU A 140 -12.32 -4.35 -4.44
C GLU A 140 -11.51 -3.15 -4.97
N LEU A 141 -10.20 -3.33 -5.20
CA LEU A 141 -9.37 -2.33 -5.87
C LEU A 141 -9.88 -2.04 -7.30
N ALA A 142 -10.25 -3.09 -8.04
CA ALA A 142 -10.84 -2.92 -9.36
C ALA A 142 -12.20 -2.21 -9.31
N ARG A 143 -13.05 -2.49 -8.31
CA ARG A 143 -14.36 -1.85 -8.15
C ARG A 143 -14.25 -0.34 -7.99
N VAL A 144 -13.33 0.13 -7.15
CA VAL A 144 -13.21 1.56 -6.83
C VAL A 144 -12.44 2.37 -7.88
N LEU A 145 -11.64 1.71 -8.73
CA LEU A 145 -11.00 2.37 -9.87
C LEU A 145 -12.00 2.66 -10.98
N ALA A 146 -11.88 3.80 -11.64
CA ALA A 146 -12.59 4.12 -12.87
C ALA A 146 -12.14 3.21 -14.02
N PRO A 147 -12.95 2.98 -15.07
CA PRO A 147 -12.48 2.38 -16.32
C PRO A 147 -11.28 3.17 -16.86
N GLY A 148 -10.19 2.49 -17.22
CA GLY A 148 -8.92 3.11 -17.60
C GLY A 148 -8.08 3.61 -16.42
N GLY A 149 -8.56 3.46 -15.18
CA GLY A 149 -7.83 3.84 -13.97
C GLY A 149 -6.67 2.88 -13.67
N ARG A 150 -5.62 3.41 -13.02
CA ARG A 150 -4.34 2.71 -12.80
C ARG A 150 -4.15 2.24 -11.36
N LEU A 151 -3.74 0.98 -11.22
CA LEU A 151 -3.28 0.40 -9.96
C LEU A 151 -1.75 0.24 -9.98
N VAL A 152 -1.10 0.67 -8.91
CA VAL A 152 0.33 0.47 -8.69
C VAL A 152 0.55 -0.24 -7.36
N LEU A 153 0.95 -1.52 -7.43
CA LEU A 153 1.30 -2.31 -6.25
C LEU A 153 2.82 -2.39 -6.09
N GLY A 154 3.33 -1.87 -4.98
CA GLY A 154 4.73 -1.97 -4.61
C GLY A 154 4.96 -3.12 -3.63
N VAL A 155 5.81 -4.09 -4.00
CA VAL A 155 6.12 -5.25 -3.15
C VAL A 155 7.62 -5.51 -3.10
N GLY A 156 8.14 -5.92 -1.94
CA GLY A 156 9.51 -6.41 -1.81
C GLY A 156 9.66 -7.73 -2.56
N ASP A 157 10.88 -8.01 -3.02
CA ASP A 157 11.20 -9.29 -3.66
C ASP A 157 10.91 -10.45 -2.69
N PRO A 158 10.01 -11.40 -3.04
CA PRO A 158 9.57 -12.46 -2.12
C PRO A 158 10.71 -13.37 -1.65
N ASP A 159 11.69 -13.65 -2.50
CA ASP A 159 12.83 -14.50 -2.16
C ASP A 159 13.70 -13.82 -1.10
N GLN A 160 14.00 -12.55 -1.29
CA GLN A 160 14.75 -11.76 -0.30
C GLN A 160 13.97 -11.58 1.00
N MET A 161 12.68 -11.28 0.92
CA MET A 161 11.83 -11.15 2.11
C MET A 161 11.76 -12.45 2.90
N SER A 162 11.75 -13.62 2.24
CA SER A 162 11.71 -14.92 2.91
C SER A 162 12.93 -15.20 3.80
N THR A 163 14.06 -14.54 3.52
CA THR A 163 15.29 -14.64 4.34
C THR A 163 15.21 -13.83 5.64
N MET A 164 14.26 -12.88 5.74
CA MET A 164 14.14 -11.99 6.89
C MET A 164 13.35 -12.69 8.03
N PRO A 165 13.90 -12.80 9.25
CA PRO A 165 13.25 -13.58 10.32
C PRO A 165 11.84 -13.10 10.70
N PHE A 166 11.55 -11.80 10.61
CA PHE A 166 10.26 -11.22 10.99
C PHE A 166 9.13 -11.54 10.00
N THR A 167 9.44 -11.94 8.77
CA THR A 167 8.41 -12.30 7.77
C THR A 167 7.84 -13.70 7.97
N ARG A 168 8.45 -14.52 8.84
CA ARG A 168 7.96 -15.87 9.17
C ARG A 168 6.61 -15.89 9.88
N THR A 169 6.20 -14.76 10.41
CA THR A 169 4.95 -14.63 11.17
C THR A 169 4.15 -13.44 10.64
N GLY A 170 2.88 -13.65 10.32
CA GLY A 170 1.96 -12.57 9.91
C GLY A 170 2.09 -12.11 8.47
N PHE A 171 3.17 -12.48 7.74
CA PHE A 171 3.34 -12.16 6.34
C PHE A 171 2.88 -13.30 5.44
N ARG A 172 2.15 -12.98 4.41
CA ARG A 172 1.80 -13.88 3.30
C ARG A 172 2.64 -13.49 2.08
N LEU A 173 3.88 -14.00 2.05
CA LEU A 173 4.75 -13.79 0.89
C LEU A 173 4.22 -14.64 -0.27
N ARG A 174 3.95 -13.98 -1.38
CA ARG A 174 3.43 -14.61 -2.60
C ARG A 174 4.44 -14.41 -3.72
N PRO A 175 4.74 -15.45 -4.51
CA PRO A 175 5.53 -15.29 -5.74
C PRO A 175 4.93 -14.21 -6.66
N ILE A 176 5.76 -13.50 -7.40
CA ILE A 176 5.32 -12.40 -8.27
C ILE A 176 4.38 -12.89 -9.37
N ASP A 177 4.65 -14.05 -9.94
CA ASP A 177 3.79 -14.69 -10.96
C ASP A 177 2.39 -15.00 -10.42
N GLN A 178 2.27 -15.40 -9.14
CA GLN A 178 0.99 -15.59 -8.48
C GLN A 178 0.23 -14.26 -8.31
N LEU A 179 0.94 -13.17 -7.96
CA LEU A 179 0.32 -11.83 -7.86
C LEU A 179 -0.15 -11.35 -9.23
N VAL A 180 0.66 -11.55 -10.27
CA VAL A 180 0.33 -11.20 -11.66
C VAL A 180 -0.90 -11.99 -12.13
N SER A 181 -0.95 -13.30 -11.86
CA SER A 181 -2.13 -14.12 -12.19
C SER A 181 -3.37 -13.62 -11.48
N ALA A 182 -3.28 -13.36 -10.17
CA ALA A 182 -4.41 -12.86 -9.38
C ALA A 182 -4.90 -11.48 -9.83
N LEU A 183 -4.00 -10.59 -10.28
CA LEU A 183 -4.37 -9.31 -10.88
C LEU A 183 -5.17 -9.50 -12.18
N ARG A 184 -4.72 -10.42 -13.07
CA ARG A 184 -5.47 -10.74 -14.30
C ARG A 184 -6.84 -11.32 -13.99
N ASP A 185 -6.92 -12.22 -13.02
CA ASP A 185 -8.19 -12.81 -12.58
C ASP A 185 -9.16 -11.77 -11.99
N ALA A 186 -8.63 -10.66 -11.45
CA ALA A 186 -9.41 -9.52 -10.98
C ALA A 186 -9.76 -8.51 -12.09
N GLY A 187 -9.32 -8.75 -13.33
CA GLY A 187 -9.66 -7.95 -14.49
C GLY A 187 -8.66 -6.83 -14.82
N PHE A 188 -7.45 -6.84 -14.27
CA PHE A 188 -6.40 -5.87 -14.61
C PHE A 188 -5.59 -6.32 -15.84
N ASP A 189 -5.36 -5.42 -16.81
CA ASP A 189 -4.54 -5.65 -17.99
C ASP A 189 -4.25 -4.29 -18.71
N PRO A 190 -3.03 -4.05 -19.22
CA PRO A 190 -1.81 -4.86 -19.08
C PRO A 190 -1.23 -4.81 -17.67
N ILE A 191 -0.30 -5.74 -17.37
CA ILE A 191 0.46 -5.73 -16.12
C ILE A 191 1.94 -5.65 -16.46
N ASP A 192 2.60 -4.59 -15.96
CA ASP A 192 4.03 -4.33 -16.13
C ASP A 192 4.74 -4.47 -14.77
N ASP A 193 5.76 -5.32 -14.70
CA ASP A 193 6.59 -5.50 -13.50
C ASP A 193 7.88 -4.70 -13.64
N ARG A 194 7.91 -3.52 -13.04
CA ARG A 194 9.07 -2.64 -13.00
C ARG A 194 9.90 -2.90 -11.75
N ARG A 195 11.22 -2.94 -11.90
CA ARG A 195 12.14 -3.09 -10.77
C ARG A 195 12.56 -1.72 -10.23
N VAL A 196 12.51 -1.57 -8.89
CA VAL A 196 12.94 -0.35 -8.20
C VAL A 196 14.14 -0.67 -7.32
N GLY A 197 15.31 -0.13 -7.66
CA GLY A 197 16.59 -0.36 -7.01
C GLY A 197 17.53 -1.25 -7.84
N ASP A 198 18.86 -1.12 -7.59
CA ASP A 198 19.92 -1.75 -8.40
C ASP A 198 20.47 -3.04 -7.79
N LYS A 199 19.90 -3.56 -6.70
CA LYS A 199 20.45 -4.70 -5.94
C LYS A 199 19.59 -5.94 -6.10
N PRO A 200 20.18 -7.15 -5.95
CA PRO A 200 19.39 -8.35 -5.71
C PRO A 200 18.39 -8.05 -4.57
N GLY A 201 17.10 -8.33 -4.79
CA GLY A 201 16.03 -7.98 -3.84
C GLY A 201 15.47 -6.57 -4.00
N ALA A 202 15.70 -5.92 -5.14
CA ALA A 202 14.99 -4.72 -5.52
C ALA A 202 13.47 -4.95 -5.46
N PHE A 203 12.73 -3.90 -5.14
CA PHE A 203 11.28 -3.96 -5.12
C PHE A 203 10.70 -4.24 -6.51
N HIS A 204 9.58 -4.92 -6.55
CA HIS A 204 8.71 -5.01 -7.71
C HIS A 204 7.64 -3.92 -7.62
N LEU A 205 7.39 -3.26 -8.74
CA LEU A 205 6.32 -2.31 -8.90
C LEU A 205 5.40 -2.85 -10.00
N LEU A 206 4.32 -3.49 -9.59
CA LEU A 206 3.31 -4.02 -10.52
C LEU A 206 2.38 -2.88 -10.90
N VAL A 207 2.54 -2.40 -12.13
CA VAL A 207 1.73 -1.32 -12.72
C VAL A 207 0.71 -1.96 -13.64
N CYS A 208 -0.57 -1.73 -13.39
CA CYS A 208 -1.64 -2.29 -14.21
C CYS A 208 -2.83 -1.36 -14.29
N ASP A 209 -3.61 -1.49 -15.37
CA ASP A 209 -4.77 -0.65 -15.61
C ASP A 209 -6.06 -1.48 -15.49
N ARG A 210 -7.15 -0.84 -15.03
CA ARG A 210 -8.48 -1.39 -15.19
C ARG A 210 -8.92 -1.12 -16.64
N PRO A 211 -9.27 -2.14 -17.46
CA PRO A 211 -9.74 -1.93 -18.82
C PRO A 211 -10.95 -0.99 -18.89
N VAL A 212 -11.10 -0.33 -20.05
CA VAL A 212 -12.23 0.57 -20.34
C VAL A 212 -13.52 -0.19 -20.58
#